data_f9109cb51494628bd43be936f4aa349d
#
_entry.id   f9109cb51494628bd43be936f4aa349d
#
_cell.length_a   1.000
_cell.length_b   1.000
_cell.length_c   1.000
_cell.angle_alpha   90.00
_cell.angle_beta   90.00
_cell.angle_gamma   90.00
#
_symmetry.space_group_name_H-M   'P 1'
#
loop_
_entity.id
_entity.type
_entity.pdbx_description
1 polymer ?
#
loop_
_entity_poly.entity_id
_entity_poly.type
_entity_poly.pdbx_seq_one_letter_code
_entity_poly.pdbx_strand_id
1 'polypeptide(L)'
;MKLLYIAGPYTNPDPIVNVNAAIRVGMVLYERGLFLPHIPHTTMLWHLIEPRPIRYWYGLDLHMLERCDAFLRLPGESTGADA
;
A
#
# COMPACT_ATOMS: atom_id res chain seq x y z
N MET A 1 13.78 -10.60 8.20
CA MET A 1 13.47 -9.73 7.04
C MET A 1 12.69 -8.52 7.55
N LYS A 2 13.08 -7.33 7.15
CA LYS A 2 12.43 -6.10 7.59
C LYS A 2 11.10 -5.89 6.89
N LEU A 3 10.16 -5.28 7.59
CA LEU A 3 8.82 -4.98 7.09
C LEU A 3 8.85 -3.65 6.32
N LEU A 4 8.44 -3.67 5.06
CA LEU A 4 8.44 -2.53 4.16
C LEU A 4 7.01 -2.08 3.86
N TYR A 5 6.72 -0.81 4.09
CA TYR A 5 5.45 -0.19 3.71
C TYR A 5 5.58 0.36 2.28
N ILE A 6 4.75 -0.15 1.36
CA ILE A 6 4.76 0.28 -0.04
C ILE A 6 3.63 1.28 -0.26
N ALA A 7 3.97 2.57 -0.30
CA ALA A 7 3.02 3.64 -0.57
C ALA A 7 3.02 4.00 -2.05
N GLY A 8 1.88 4.50 -2.55
CA GLY A 8 1.79 4.92 -3.95
C GLY A 8 0.37 5.31 -4.31
N PRO A 9 0.14 5.70 -5.58
CA PRO A 9 -1.19 6.07 -6.03
C PRO A 9 -2.16 4.91 -5.92
N TYR A 10 -3.41 5.23 -5.58
CA TYR A 10 -4.50 4.27 -5.51
C TYR A 10 -5.55 4.57 -6.58
N THR A 11 -6.11 5.76 -6.56
CA THR A 11 -7.29 6.14 -7.37
C THR A 11 -6.92 6.46 -8.82
N ASN A 12 -5.88 7.24 -9.03
CA ASN A 12 -5.51 7.75 -10.35
C ASN A 12 -4.24 7.06 -10.87
N PRO A 13 -4.20 6.62 -12.13
CA PRO A 13 -5.28 6.68 -13.12
C PRO A 13 -6.36 5.61 -12.90
N ASP A 14 -6.03 4.49 -12.25
CA ASP A 14 -6.94 3.36 -12.10
C ASP A 14 -6.54 2.52 -10.89
N PRO A 15 -7.47 2.21 -9.94
CA PRO A 15 -7.14 1.42 -8.76
C PRO A 15 -6.59 0.04 -9.07
N ILE A 16 -7.12 -0.64 -10.08
CA ILE A 16 -6.65 -2.00 -10.43
C ILE A 16 -5.23 -1.96 -10.96
N VAL A 17 -4.92 -1.00 -11.83
CA VAL A 17 -3.56 -0.81 -12.36
C VAL A 17 -2.58 -0.49 -11.24
N ASN A 18 -2.98 0.38 -10.32
CA ASN A 18 -2.13 0.81 -9.20
C ASN A 18 -1.89 -0.32 -8.19
N VAL A 19 -2.92 -1.10 -7.88
CA VAL A 19 -2.79 -2.29 -7.01
C VAL A 19 -1.87 -3.31 -7.67
N ASN A 20 -2.03 -3.57 -8.96
CA ASN A 20 -1.18 -4.49 -9.70
C ASN A 20 0.29 -4.08 -9.61
N ALA A 21 0.59 -2.80 -9.84
CA ALA A 21 1.97 -2.29 -9.77
C ALA A 21 2.58 -2.49 -8.37
N ALA A 22 1.83 -2.17 -7.33
CA ALA A 22 2.29 -2.31 -5.95
C ALA A 22 2.55 -3.78 -5.58
N ILE A 23 1.66 -4.68 -5.98
CA ILE A 23 1.80 -6.11 -5.71
C ILE A 23 3.04 -6.66 -6.43
N ARG A 24 3.26 -6.29 -7.70
CA ARG A 24 4.41 -6.76 -8.45
C ARG A 24 5.74 -6.34 -7.83
N VAL A 25 5.83 -5.10 -7.38
CA VAL A 25 7.01 -4.61 -6.66
C VAL A 25 7.20 -5.42 -5.38
N GLY A 26 6.13 -5.61 -4.62
CA GLY A 26 6.17 -6.40 -3.39
C GLY A 26 6.65 -7.83 -3.62
N MET A 27 6.15 -8.49 -4.66
CA MET A 27 6.55 -9.85 -5.02
C MET A 27 8.04 -9.94 -5.33
N VAL A 28 8.56 -9.01 -6.12
CA VAL A 28 9.97 -8.98 -6.47
C VAL A 28 10.85 -8.84 -5.22
N LEU A 29 10.50 -7.91 -4.34
CA LEU A 29 11.26 -7.66 -3.13
C LEU A 29 11.24 -8.85 -2.17
N TYR A 30 10.09 -9.48 -2.03
CA TYR A 30 9.96 -10.66 -1.17
C TYR A 30 10.71 -11.87 -1.75
N GLU A 31 10.54 -12.14 -3.03
CA GLU A 31 11.18 -13.28 -3.69
C GLU A 31 12.71 -13.18 -3.72
N ARG A 32 13.24 -11.94 -3.72
CA ARG A 32 14.68 -11.69 -3.62
C ARG A 32 15.18 -11.68 -2.17
N GLY A 33 14.32 -11.91 -1.20
CA GLY A 33 14.69 -11.95 0.21
C GLY A 33 15.08 -10.59 0.79
N LEU A 34 14.63 -9.50 0.19
CA LEU A 34 15.03 -8.15 0.59
C LEU A 34 14.11 -7.57 1.67
N PHE A 35 12.79 -7.72 1.50
CA PHE A 35 11.80 -7.15 2.41
C PHE A 35 10.56 -8.03 2.52
N LEU A 36 9.87 -7.91 3.68
CA LEU A 36 8.51 -8.40 3.85
C LEU A 36 7.56 -7.23 3.50
N PRO A 37 6.85 -7.29 2.37
CA PRO A 37 6.07 -6.14 1.91
C PRO A 37 4.71 -6.04 2.61
N HIS A 38 4.34 -4.82 2.99
CA HIS A 38 2.97 -4.46 3.32
C HIS A 38 2.44 -3.53 2.24
N ILE A 39 1.32 -3.91 1.61
CA ILE A 39 0.73 -3.19 0.48
C ILE A 39 -0.65 -2.67 0.92
N PRO A 40 -0.75 -1.39 1.35
CA PRO A 40 -2.03 -0.85 1.84
C PRO A 40 -3.14 -0.85 0.79
N HIS A 41 -2.79 -0.83 -0.50
CA HIS A 41 -3.76 -0.93 -1.60
C HIS A 41 -4.67 -2.16 -1.51
N THR A 42 -4.22 -3.23 -0.85
CA THR A 42 -4.99 -4.47 -0.74
C THR A 42 -6.23 -4.33 0.16
N THR A 43 -6.34 -3.26 0.93
CA THR A 43 -7.56 -2.96 1.69
C THR A 43 -8.75 -2.66 0.78
N MET A 44 -8.52 -2.51 -0.52
CA MET A 44 -9.58 -2.39 -1.52
C MET A 44 -10.59 -3.53 -1.42
N LEU A 45 -10.14 -4.76 -1.20
CA LEU A 45 -11.04 -5.92 -1.06
C LEU A 45 -11.92 -5.81 0.18
N TRP A 46 -11.36 -5.30 1.27
CA TRP A 46 -12.13 -5.07 2.50
C TRP A 46 -13.22 -4.04 2.26
N HIS A 47 -12.87 -2.96 1.58
CA HIS A 47 -13.79 -1.87 1.29
C HIS A 47 -14.93 -2.31 0.35
N LEU A 48 -14.64 -3.21 -0.60
CA LEU A 48 -15.67 -3.77 -1.49
C LEU A 48 -16.68 -4.62 -0.73
N ILE A 49 -16.22 -5.34 0.29
CA ILE A 49 -17.09 -6.20 1.11
C ILE A 49 -17.87 -5.36 2.13
N GLU A 50 -17.19 -4.45 2.80
CA GLU A 50 -17.75 -3.63 3.88
C GLU A 50 -17.24 -2.19 3.72
N PRO A 51 -17.94 -1.34 2.93
CA PRO A 51 -17.49 0.02 2.67
C PRO A 51 -17.37 0.88 3.94
N ARG A 52 -16.29 1.66 4.00
CA ARG A 52 -16.00 2.59 5.10
C ARG A 52 -15.53 3.93 4.53
N PRO A 53 -15.68 5.04 5.29
CA PRO A 53 -15.10 6.31 4.89
C PRO A 53 -13.59 6.24 4.71
N ILE A 54 -13.04 7.09 3.86
CA ILE A 54 -11.60 7.08 3.56
C ILE A 54 -10.73 7.23 4.82
N ARG A 55 -11.20 8.01 5.80
CA ARG A 55 -10.48 8.19 7.08
C ARG A 55 -10.30 6.88 7.86
N TYR A 56 -11.21 5.92 7.67
CA TYR A 56 -11.09 4.61 8.29
C TYR A 56 -9.84 3.88 7.78
N TRP A 57 -9.65 3.88 6.46
CA TRP A 57 -8.52 3.22 5.82
C TRP A 57 -7.20 3.94 6.12
N TYR A 58 -7.20 5.27 6.17
CA TYR A 58 -6.03 6.06 6.56
C TYR A 58 -5.60 5.75 7.99
N GLY A 59 -6.55 5.59 8.90
CA GLY A 59 -6.24 5.22 10.27
C GLY A 59 -5.59 3.84 10.37
N LEU A 60 -6.15 2.86 9.67
CA LEU A 60 -5.59 1.51 9.62
C LEU A 60 -4.17 1.54 9.03
N ASP A 61 -3.99 2.28 7.93
CA ASP A 61 -2.70 2.40 7.26
C ASP A 61 -1.65 3.05 8.16
N LEU A 62 -2.01 4.06 8.93
CA LEU A 62 -1.09 4.71 9.88
C LEU A 62 -0.63 3.73 10.97
N HIS A 63 -1.53 2.92 11.50
CA HIS A 63 -1.16 1.89 12.47
C HIS A 63 -0.20 0.87 11.89
N MET A 64 -0.41 0.48 10.64
CA MET A 64 0.51 -0.44 9.95
C MET A 64 1.85 0.22 9.67
N LEU A 65 1.84 1.48 9.23
CA LEU A 65 3.06 2.23 8.92
C LEU A 65 3.95 2.35 10.17
N GLU A 66 3.37 2.59 11.33
CA GLU A 66 4.11 2.67 12.59
C GLU A 66 4.88 1.38 12.91
N ARG A 67 4.44 0.26 12.40
CA ARG A 67 5.06 -1.05 12.63
C ARG A 67 6.06 -1.44 11.56
N CYS A 68 6.13 -0.70 10.47
CA CYS A 68 7.07 -0.98 9.38
C CYS A 68 8.47 -0.44 9.70
N ASP A 69 9.47 -1.14 9.20
CA ASP A 69 10.88 -0.75 9.39
C ASP A 69 11.37 0.18 8.30
N ALA A 70 10.73 0.16 7.13
CA ALA A 70 11.14 0.92 5.95
C ALA A 70 9.92 1.35 5.16
N PHE A 71 10.13 2.31 4.26
CA PHE A 71 9.08 2.94 3.47
C PHE A 71 9.56 3.09 2.03
N LEU A 72 8.71 2.66 1.07
CA LEU A 72 8.95 2.86 -0.36
C LEU A 72 7.77 3.62 -0.95
N ARG A 73 8.05 4.76 -1.60
CA ARG A 73 7.05 5.56 -2.30
C ARG A 73 7.12 5.27 -3.79
N LEU A 74 6.08 4.65 -4.35
CA LEU A 74 5.98 4.43 -5.79
C LEU A 74 5.63 5.75 -6.51
N PRO A 75 6.03 5.92 -7.79
CA PRO A 75 5.76 7.15 -8.52
C PRO A 75 4.26 7.35 -8.81
N GLY A 76 3.86 8.61 -8.99
CA GLY A 76 2.50 9.01 -9.31
C GLY A 76 1.90 9.91 -8.24
N GLU A 77 0.84 10.62 -8.58
CA GLU A 77 0.15 11.51 -7.65
C GLU A 77 -0.70 10.71 -6.67
N SER A 78 -0.57 11.02 -5.38
CA SER A 78 -1.38 10.42 -4.34
C SER A 78 -1.38 11.29 -3.08
N THR A 79 -2.53 11.82 -2.71
CA THR A 79 -2.69 12.58 -1.46
C THR A 79 -2.48 11.69 -0.24
N GLY A 80 -2.95 10.44 -0.30
CA GLY A 80 -2.78 9.49 0.81
C GLY A 80 -1.34 9.10 1.05
N ALA A 81 -0.55 8.89 -0.02
CA ALA A 81 0.86 8.51 0.11
C ALA A 81 1.74 9.67 0.55
N ASP A 82 1.33 10.91 0.27
CA ASP A 82 2.09 12.12 0.58
C ASP A 82 1.64 12.80 1.88
N ALA A 83 0.60 12.27 2.50
CA ALA A 83 0.04 12.84 3.72
C ALA A 83 0.91 12.60 4.97
#